data_aa9c7affb563e361ed02624cc41edfb5
#
_entry.id   aa9c7affb563e361ed02624cc41edfb5
#
_cell.length_a   1.000
_cell.length_b   1.000
_cell.length_c   1.000
_cell.angle_alpha   90.00
_cell.angle_beta   90.00
_cell.angle_gamma   90.00
#
_symmetry.space_group_name_H-M   'P 1'
#
loop_
_entity.id
_entity.type
_entity.pdbx_description
1 polymer ?
#
loop_
_entity_poly.entity_id
_entity_poly.type
_entity_poly.pdbx_seq_one_letter_code
_entity_poly.pdbx_strand_id
1 'polypeptide(L)'
;MPTGARDELGRRGEDAAAAYLKGLGYRIVGRRERVLRGDIDIVALDGRTVVFVEVRSRSDTLHGHPAETVGHVKQRRMAELATAYIRRHRLEDCSVRLDVVAVTFPAAGTPVVEHYQNAFDSPL
;
A
#
# COMPACT_ATOMS: atom_id res chain seq x y z
N MET A 1 19.28 6.56 18.35
CA MET A 1 18.96 5.83 17.24
C MET A 1 17.94 6.45 16.40
N PRO A 2 18.33 6.93 15.39
CA PRO A 2 17.43 7.73 14.61
C PRO A 2 16.68 6.98 13.55
N THR A 3 16.11 5.87 13.92
CA THR A 3 15.14 5.27 13.05
C THR A 3 13.82 6.00 13.11
N GLY A 4 13.66 6.87 14.10
CA GLY A 4 12.39 7.50 14.35
C GLY A 4 11.82 8.33 13.22
N ALA A 5 12.67 9.09 12.52
CA ALA A 5 12.18 9.95 11.44
C ALA A 5 11.62 9.15 10.27
N ARG A 6 12.29 8.07 9.90
CA ARG A 6 11.86 7.20 8.82
C ARG A 6 10.60 6.44 9.17
N ASP A 7 10.59 5.87 10.39
CA ASP A 7 9.42 5.13 10.86
C ASP A 7 8.23 6.04 11.02
N GLU A 8 8.46 7.28 11.49
CA GLU A 8 7.39 8.24 11.64
C GLU A 8 6.82 8.64 10.29
N LEU A 9 7.67 8.88 9.29
CA LEU A 9 7.20 9.19 7.95
C LEU A 9 6.37 8.05 7.39
N GLY A 10 6.82 6.81 7.57
CA GLY A 10 6.06 5.64 7.15
C GLY A 10 4.71 5.55 7.81
N ARG A 11 4.65 5.76 9.13
CA ARG A 11 3.37 5.71 9.85
C ARG A 11 2.43 6.81 9.40
N ARG A 12 2.95 8.03 9.22
CA ARG A 12 2.14 9.14 8.76
C ARG A 12 1.59 8.87 7.35
N GLY A 13 2.41 8.29 6.49
CA GLY A 13 1.98 7.92 5.15
C GLY A 13 0.89 6.86 5.17
N GLU A 14 1.05 5.83 6.00
CA GLU A 14 0.02 4.80 6.11
C GLU A 14 -1.28 5.37 6.67
N ASP A 15 -1.19 6.26 7.66
CA ASP A 15 -2.38 6.89 8.21
C ASP A 15 -3.10 7.72 7.15
N ALA A 16 -2.34 8.50 6.38
CA ALA A 16 -2.92 9.31 5.31
C ALA A 16 -3.54 8.44 4.23
N ALA A 17 -2.86 7.36 3.85
CA ALA A 17 -3.38 6.43 2.85
C ALA A 17 -4.66 5.77 3.33
N ALA A 18 -4.69 5.32 4.58
CA ALA A 18 -5.89 4.68 5.13
C ALA A 18 -7.06 5.65 5.16
N ALA A 19 -6.83 6.90 5.58
CA ALA A 19 -7.88 7.91 5.61
C ALA A 19 -8.40 8.20 4.20
N TYR A 20 -7.49 8.30 3.23
CA TYR A 20 -7.85 8.53 1.84
C TYR A 20 -8.74 7.38 1.31
N LEU A 21 -8.33 6.14 1.55
CA LEU A 21 -9.08 4.98 1.07
C LEU A 21 -10.46 4.90 1.72
N LYS A 22 -10.55 5.19 3.02
CA LYS A 22 -11.84 5.26 3.69
C LYS A 22 -12.74 6.33 3.08
N GLY A 23 -12.14 7.45 2.72
CA GLY A 23 -12.87 8.53 2.05
C GLY A 23 -13.44 8.11 0.69
N LEU A 24 -12.81 7.15 0.02
CA LEU A 24 -13.34 6.58 -1.22
C LEU A 24 -14.44 5.55 -0.98
N GLY A 25 -14.69 5.19 0.28
CA GLY A 25 -15.65 4.14 0.60
C GLY A 25 -15.03 2.77 0.76
N TYR A 26 -13.70 2.64 0.71
CA TYR A 26 -13.05 1.35 0.96
C TYR A 26 -13.12 1.01 2.44
N ARG A 27 -13.23 -0.27 2.72
CA ARG A 27 -13.18 -0.75 4.10
C ARG A 27 -11.78 -1.26 4.39
N ILE A 28 -11.13 -0.72 5.40
CA ILE A 28 -9.81 -1.20 5.83
C ILE A 28 -10.02 -2.43 6.69
N VAL A 29 -9.47 -3.56 6.26
CA VAL A 29 -9.60 -4.82 6.99
C VAL A 29 -8.31 -5.24 7.67
N GLY A 30 -7.20 -4.64 7.30
CA GLY A 30 -5.92 -4.92 7.97
C GLY A 30 -4.89 -3.86 7.67
N ARG A 31 -3.97 -3.67 8.61
CA ARG A 31 -2.81 -2.78 8.43
C ARG A 31 -1.59 -3.51 8.97
N ARG A 32 -0.47 -3.38 8.24
CA ARG A 32 0.80 -4.02 8.62
C ARG A 32 0.60 -5.51 8.89
N GLU A 33 -0.08 -6.16 7.95
CA GLU A 33 -0.40 -7.57 8.08
C GLU A 33 0.84 -8.41 7.83
N ARG A 34 1.29 -9.10 8.87
CA ARG A 34 2.48 -9.94 8.77
C ARG A 34 2.16 -11.21 8.03
N VAL A 35 2.84 -11.45 6.93
CA VAL A 35 2.66 -12.64 6.11
C VAL A 35 4.04 -13.12 5.69
N LEU A 36 4.32 -14.41 5.87
CA LEU A 36 5.65 -14.94 5.58
C LEU A 36 6.69 -14.12 6.34
N ARG A 37 7.66 -13.53 5.63
CA ARG A 37 8.69 -12.69 6.24
C ARG A 37 8.55 -11.23 5.86
N GLY A 38 7.35 -10.80 5.54
CA GLY A 38 7.12 -9.42 5.15
C GLY A 38 5.82 -8.89 5.69
N ASP A 39 5.54 -7.64 5.37
CA ASP A 39 4.32 -6.98 5.80
C ASP A 39 3.59 -6.44 4.59
N ILE A 40 2.27 -6.56 4.63
CA ILE A 40 1.40 -5.87 3.68
C ILE A 40 0.93 -4.60 4.39
N ASP A 41 1.18 -3.44 3.78
CA ASP A 41 0.90 -2.17 4.44
C ASP A 41 -0.56 -1.99 4.78
N ILE A 42 -1.45 -2.20 3.80
CA ILE A 42 -2.90 -2.09 4.01
C ILE A 42 -3.59 -3.17 3.20
N VAL A 43 -4.58 -3.80 3.80
CA VAL A 43 -5.52 -4.65 3.09
C VAL A 43 -6.88 -4.00 3.21
N ALA A 44 -7.54 -3.78 2.08
CA ALA A 44 -8.82 -3.08 2.04
C ALA A 44 -9.80 -3.82 1.16
N LEU A 45 -11.06 -3.48 1.30
CA LEU A 45 -12.10 -3.97 0.41
C LEU A 45 -12.68 -2.79 -0.36
N ASP A 46 -12.69 -2.93 -1.68
CA ASP A 46 -13.39 -2.04 -2.59
C ASP A 46 -14.57 -2.85 -3.10
N GLY A 47 -15.72 -2.70 -2.45
CA GLY A 47 -16.83 -3.60 -2.70
C GLY A 47 -16.45 -5.02 -2.37
N ARG A 48 -16.42 -5.89 -3.37
CA ARG A 48 -16.05 -7.30 -3.21
C ARG A 48 -14.62 -7.60 -3.63
N THR A 49 -13.87 -6.57 -4.02
CA THR A 49 -12.49 -6.74 -4.43
C THR A 49 -11.57 -6.54 -3.24
N VAL A 50 -10.68 -7.51 -3.03
CA VAL A 50 -9.65 -7.40 -2.00
C VAL A 50 -8.49 -6.62 -2.61
N VAL A 51 -8.14 -5.51 -1.96
CA VAL A 51 -7.11 -4.60 -2.47
C VAL A 51 -5.92 -4.65 -1.52
N PHE A 52 -4.77 -5.06 -2.04
CA PHE A 52 -3.51 -5.03 -1.29
C PHE A 52 -2.80 -3.76 -1.68
N VAL A 53 -2.48 -2.93 -0.71
CA VAL A 53 -1.97 -1.59 -0.95
C VAL A 53 -0.55 -1.46 -0.42
N GLU A 54 0.36 -1.06 -1.32
CA GLU A 54 1.71 -0.66 -0.94
C GLU A 54 1.68 0.85 -0.75
N VAL A 55 2.13 1.32 0.39
CA VAL A 55 2.18 2.75 0.68
C VAL A 55 3.60 3.26 0.51
N ARG A 56 3.76 4.30 -0.27
CA ARG A 56 5.04 4.96 -0.50
C ARG A 56 4.97 6.36 0.07
N SER A 57 5.82 6.65 1.04
CA SER A 57 5.84 7.95 1.71
C SER A 57 7.13 8.69 1.36
N ARG A 58 7.02 9.97 1.09
CA ARG A 58 8.18 10.80 0.78
C ARG A 58 7.96 12.23 1.25
N SER A 59 9.06 12.93 1.48
CA SER A 59 9.01 14.31 1.94
C SER A 59 9.14 15.33 0.83
N ASP A 60 9.37 14.89 -0.41
CA ASP A 60 9.44 15.79 -1.56
C ASP A 60 9.11 15.04 -2.86
N THR A 61 9.04 15.78 -3.97
CA THR A 61 8.67 15.21 -5.27
C THR A 61 9.82 15.16 -6.25
N LEU A 62 11.06 15.32 -5.77
CA LEU A 62 12.21 15.46 -6.65
C LEU A 62 12.66 14.15 -7.31
N HIS A 63 12.15 13.03 -6.87
CA HIS A 63 12.65 11.72 -7.29
C HIS A 63 11.74 11.00 -8.28
N GLY A 64 11.02 11.73 -9.09
CA GLY A 64 10.19 11.16 -10.13
C GLY A 64 8.88 10.60 -9.59
N HIS A 65 8.23 9.81 -10.44
CA HIS A 65 6.90 9.29 -10.16
C HIS A 65 6.99 8.12 -9.18
N PRO A 66 6.26 8.14 -8.05
CA PRO A 66 6.39 7.10 -7.03
C PRO A 66 6.14 5.67 -7.54
N ALA A 67 5.18 5.50 -8.41
CA ALA A 67 4.85 4.17 -8.92
C ALA A 67 5.99 3.60 -9.77
N GLU A 68 6.77 4.46 -10.41
CA GLU A 68 7.88 4.02 -11.26
C GLU A 68 9.05 3.48 -10.47
N THR A 69 9.09 3.73 -9.16
CA THR A 69 10.20 3.26 -8.33
C THR A 69 9.96 1.87 -7.75
N VAL A 70 8.82 1.25 -8.05
CA VAL A 70 8.53 -0.10 -7.56
C VAL A 70 9.14 -1.10 -8.55
N GLY A 71 10.33 -1.60 -8.21
CA GLY A 71 11.04 -2.53 -9.08
C GLY A 71 10.43 -3.92 -9.12
N HIS A 72 10.89 -4.73 -10.06
CA HIS A 72 10.35 -6.08 -10.27
C HIS A 72 10.49 -6.97 -9.02
N VAL A 73 11.57 -6.83 -8.28
CA VAL A 73 11.77 -7.63 -7.06
C VAL A 73 10.69 -7.31 -6.04
N LYS A 74 10.40 -6.02 -5.86
CA LYS A 74 9.36 -5.59 -4.92
C LYS A 74 7.97 -6.01 -5.39
N GLN A 75 7.70 -5.89 -6.67
CA GLN A 75 6.42 -6.33 -7.23
C GLN A 75 6.20 -7.81 -7.00
N ARG A 76 7.23 -8.62 -7.26
CA ARG A 76 7.16 -10.06 -7.04
C ARG A 76 6.95 -10.38 -5.58
N ARG A 77 7.64 -9.65 -4.69
CA ARG A 77 7.48 -9.84 -3.27
C ARG A 77 6.06 -9.53 -2.81
N MET A 78 5.50 -8.42 -3.30
CA MET A 78 4.11 -8.06 -3.00
C MET A 78 3.14 -9.14 -3.47
N ALA A 79 3.36 -9.66 -4.68
CA ALA A 79 2.51 -10.73 -5.22
C ALA A 79 2.59 -11.99 -4.34
N GLU A 80 3.78 -12.33 -3.86
CA GLU A 80 3.95 -13.48 -2.96
C GLU A 80 3.21 -13.28 -1.65
N LEU A 81 3.33 -12.09 -1.05
CA LEU A 81 2.65 -11.80 0.21
C LEU A 81 1.14 -11.82 0.03
N ALA A 82 0.66 -11.24 -1.06
CA ALA A 82 -0.77 -11.22 -1.36
C ALA A 82 -1.30 -12.64 -1.54
N THR A 83 -0.57 -13.49 -2.27
CA THR A 83 -0.96 -14.88 -2.48
C THR A 83 -1.05 -15.63 -1.15
N ALA A 84 -0.06 -15.42 -0.28
CA ALA A 84 -0.07 -16.08 1.04
C ALA A 84 -1.24 -15.62 1.90
N TYR A 85 -1.54 -14.31 1.85
CA TYR A 85 -2.67 -13.76 2.58
C TYR A 85 -3.98 -14.35 2.06
N ILE A 86 -4.15 -14.42 0.75
CA ILE A 86 -5.35 -14.98 0.11
C ILE A 86 -5.57 -16.41 0.57
N ARG A 87 -4.50 -17.22 0.58
CA ARG A 87 -4.61 -18.61 1.01
C ARG A 87 -4.93 -18.74 2.49
N ARG A 88 -4.29 -17.93 3.32
CA ARG A 88 -4.51 -17.95 4.76
C ARG A 88 -5.96 -17.64 5.11
N HIS A 89 -6.55 -16.68 4.41
CA HIS A 89 -7.89 -16.19 4.71
C HIS A 89 -8.96 -16.79 3.79
N ARG A 90 -8.58 -17.76 2.95
CA ARG A 90 -9.51 -18.48 2.06
C ARG A 90 -10.26 -17.54 1.14
N LEU A 91 -9.52 -16.67 0.47
CA LEU A 91 -10.07 -15.64 -0.40
C LEU A 91 -9.86 -15.95 -1.88
N GLU A 92 -9.60 -17.21 -2.24
CA GLU A 92 -9.26 -17.59 -3.61
C GLU A 92 -10.35 -17.26 -4.62
N ASP A 93 -11.60 -17.20 -4.17
CA ASP A 93 -12.71 -16.89 -5.06
C ASP A 93 -13.00 -15.40 -5.17
N CYS A 94 -12.23 -14.57 -4.49
CA CYS A 94 -12.44 -13.13 -4.51
C CYS A 94 -11.66 -12.47 -5.64
N SER A 95 -12.19 -11.37 -6.15
CA SER A 95 -11.42 -10.50 -7.02
C SER A 95 -10.31 -9.85 -6.21
N VAL A 96 -9.15 -9.67 -6.82
CA VAL A 96 -7.96 -9.15 -6.12
C VAL A 96 -7.33 -8.06 -6.97
N ARG A 97 -6.83 -7.03 -6.29
CA ARG A 97 -6.13 -5.93 -6.94
C ARG A 97 -4.92 -5.54 -6.11
N LEU A 98 -3.83 -5.17 -6.77
CA LEU A 98 -2.61 -4.69 -6.13
C LEU A 98 -2.45 -3.22 -6.47
N ASP A 99 -2.55 -2.36 -5.47
CA ASP A 99 -2.52 -0.91 -5.64
C ASP A 99 -1.29 -0.30 -4.96
N VAL A 100 -0.90 0.87 -5.43
CA VAL A 100 0.10 1.71 -4.77
C VAL A 100 -0.56 3.02 -4.39
N VAL A 101 -0.37 3.45 -3.15
CA VAL A 101 -0.77 4.79 -2.71
C VAL A 101 0.50 5.52 -2.31
N ALA A 102 0.77 6.62 -2.99
CA ALA A 102 1.93 7.45 -2.73
C ALA A 102 1.50 8.69 -1.98
N VAL A 103 2.17 8.96 -0.86
CA VAL A 103 1.87 10.11 -0.02
C VAL A 103 3.11 10.99 0.04
N THR A 104 2.97 12.23 -0.40
CA THR A 104 4.05 13.20 -0.37
C THR A 104 3.73 14.26 0.66
N PHE A 105 4.68 14.48 1.57
CA PHE A 105 4.54 15.49 2.62
C PHE A 105 5.40 16.70 2.23
N PRO A 106 4.78 17.77 1.71
CA PRO A 106 5.54 18.95 1.34
C PRO A 106 6.02 19.70 2.59
N ALA A 107 7.00 20.60 2.42
CA ALA A 107 7.51 21.39 3.53
C ALA A 107 6.42 22.25 4.15
N ALA A 108 5.46 22.68 3.34
CA ALA A 108 4.31 23.44 3.81
C ALA A 108 3.07 22.97 3.05
N GLY A 109 1.94 22.95 3.73
CA GLY A 109 0.69 22.54 3.12
C GLY A 109 0.29 21.13 3.50
N THR A 110 -0.78 20.67 2.87
CA THR A 110 -1.34 19.35 3.16
C THR A 110 -0.64 18.25 2.37
N PRO A 111 -0.63 17.03 2.88
CA PRO A 111 -0.08 15.90 2.14
C PRO A 111 -0.79 15.71 0.80
N VAL A 112 -0.03 15.30 -0.19
CA VAL A 112 -0.56 14.99 -1.51
C VAL A 112 -0.63 13.48 -1.64
N VAL A 113 -1.81 12.96 -1.96
CA VAL A 113 -2.03 11.52 -2.10
C VAL A 113 -2.29 11.20 -3.56
N GLU A 114 -1.55 10.20 -4.08
CA GLU A 114 -1.74 9.71 -5.44
C GLU A 114 -2.02 8.22 -5.35
N HIS A 115 -3.06 7.76 -6.02
CA HIS A 115 -3.51 6.38 -5.95
C HIS A 115 -3.39 5.73 -7.34
N TYR A 116 -2.62 4.66 -7.41
CA TYR A 116 -2.41 3.92 -8.65
C TYR A 116 -3.07 2.56 -8.51
N GLN A 117 -4.27 2.44 -9.07
CA GLN A 117 -5.00 1.19 -9.02
C GLN A 117 -4.38 0.20 -9.99
N ASN A 118 -4.32 -1.05 -9.56
CA ASN A 118 -3.79 -2.12 -10.40
C ASN A 118 -2.39 -1.79 -10.91
N ALA A 119 -1.56 -1.26 -9.99
CA ALA A 119 -0.26 -0.70 -10.34
C ALA A 119 0.71 -1.74 -10.90
N PHE A 120 0.48 -3.01 -10.60
CA PHE A 120 1.25 -4.11 -11.18
C PHE A 120 0.40 -5.38 -11.20
N ASP A 121 0.88 -6.40 -11.89
CA ASP A 121 0.07 -7.59 -12.16
C ASP A 121 -0.39 -8.30 -10.90
N SER A 122 -1.62 -8.76 -10.93
CA SER A 122 -2.18 -9.55 -9.86
C SER A 122 -1.50 -10.91 -9.79
N PRO A 123 -1.34 -11.48 -8.59
CA PRO A 123 -0.79 -12.82 -8.43
C PRO A 123 -1.73 -13.93 -8.90
N LEU A 124 -2.96 -13.61 -9.15
CA LEU A 124 -3.97 -14.60 -9.52
C LEU A 124 -4.30 -14.63 -11.01
#